data_08dcb3eb7eec16e2d185964dd8a32d9c
#
_entry.id   08dcb3eb7eec16e2d185964dd8a32d9c
#
_cell.length_a   1.000
_cell.length_b   1.000
_cell.length_c   1.000
_cell.angle_alpha   90.00
_cell.angle_beta   90.00
_cell.angle_gamma   90.00
#
_symmetry.space_group_name_H-M   'P 1'
#
loop_
_entity.id
_entity.type
_entity.pdbx_description
1 polymer ?
#
loop_
_entity_poly.entity_id
_entity_poly.type
_entity_poly.pdbx_seq_one_letter_code
_entity_poly.pdbx_strand_id
1 'polypeptide(L)'
;ETDVLKSKNINNYMFSGDTRFDSISSNNKDNINLKRINDFCGDKDIIVFGSVYKEDLRIVEDFITKNNSYKYLIAFHNDCKKNNKILKKYDYVNYSDNSQNRANIMIIDEFGILKNLYEFAKIVYVGGGFNKGVHNILEPIFFGNPVLFGPRFKNFNEAKKAIRLGIAIPVSNKNEFEVSVEKFKNFDRTKSREYFKSNLGATNNIMLELEKQKNEK
;
A
#
# COMPACT_ATOMS: atom_id res chain seq x y z
N GLU A 1 4.74 3.65 23.96
CA GLU A 1 6.13 3.11 23.85
C GLU A 1 7.03 3.61 24.99
N THR A 2 7.02 4.91 25.27
CA THR A 2 7.78 5.51 26.39
C THR A 2 7.41 4.93 27.77
N ASP A 3 6.14 4.56 27.95
CA ASP A 3 5.67 3.98 29.23
C ASP A 3 6.31 2.61 29.50
N VAL A 4 6.57 1.83 28.45
CA VAL A 4 7.28 0.53 28.56
C VAL A 4 8.74 0.74 28.98
N LEU A 5 9.41 1.76 28.42
CA LEU A 5 10.79 2.08 28.80
C LEU A 5 10.88 2.54 30.24
N LYS A 6 9.98 3.44 30.67
CA LYS A 6 9.89 3.91 32.05
C LYS A 6 9.62 2.76 33.04
N SER A 7 8.70 1.85 32.70
CA SER A 7 8.40 0.69 33.56
C SER A 7 9.59 -0.27 33.74
N LYS A 8 10.59 -0.20 32.83
CA LYS A 8 11.84 -0.95 32.89
C LYS A 8 13.03 -0.13 33.43
N ASN A 9 12.78 1.05 34.01
CA ASN A 9 13.80 2.00 34.48
C ASN A 9 14.82 2.42 33.41
N ILE A 10 14.43 2.42 32.12
CA ILE A 10 15.25 2.91 31.04
C ILE A 10 14.93 4.40 30.87
N ASN A 11 15.85 5.26 31.34
CA ASN A 11 15.67 6.70 31.33
C ASN A 11 16.48 7.41 30.23
N ASN A 12 17.53 6.75 29.72
CA ASN A 12 18.36 7.28 28.63
C ASN A 12 17.83 6.73 27.28
N TYR A 13 16.93 7.48 26.65
CA TYR A 13 16.39 7.15 25.33
C TYR A 13 16.06 8.43 24.53
N MET A 14 16.12 8.28 23.24
CA MET A 14 15.74 9.30 22.28
C MET A 14 14.58 8.80 21.40
N PHE A 15 13.65 9.69 21.08
CA PHE A 15 12.62 9.41 20.10
C PHE A 15 13.08 9.87 18.72
N SER A 16 13.49 8.93 17.88
CA SER A 16 14.05 9.22 16.55
C SER A 16 13.00 9.29 15.43
N GLY A 17 11.86 8.63 15.59
CA GLY A 17 10.87 8.43 14.55
C GLY A 17 10.91 7.02 13.94
N ASP A 18 10.36 6.86 12.74
CA ASP A 18 10.28 5.57 12.04
C ASP A 18 11.09 5.63 10.75
N THR A 19 12.23 4.95 10.70
CA THR A 19 13.17 4.93 9.56
C THR A 19 12.57 4.36 8.27
N ARG A 20 11.43 3.67 8.34
CA ARG A 20 10.74 3.16 7.14
C ARG A 20 10.29 4.30 6.21
N PHE A 21 9.92 5.48 6.75
CA PHE A 21 9.59 6.64 5.93
C PHE A 21 10.78 7.11 5.11
N ASP A 22 11.96 7.22 5.73
CA ASP A 22 13.18 7.66 5.04
C ASP A 22 13.59 6.64 3.97
N SER A 23 13.54 5.34 4.29
CA SER A 23 13.86 4.25 3.36
C SER A 23 12.96 4.26 2.12
N ILE A 24 11.67 4.50 2.27
CA ILE A 24 10.73 4.55 1.14
C ILE A 24 11.03 5.77 0.25
N SER A 25 11.36 6.91 0.87
CA SER A 25 11.66 8.17 0.17
C SER A 25 12.97 8.10 -0.65
N SER A 26 13.98 7.37 -0.17
CA SER A 26 15.31 7.28 -0.78
C SER A 26 15.45 6.24 -1.89
N ASN A 27 14.51 5.28 -1.98
CA ASN A 27 14.59 4.21 -2.96
C ASN A 27 14.35 4.71 -4.39
N ASN A 28 15.27 4.39 -5.28
CA ASN A 28 15.17 4.65 -6.72
C ASN A 28 13.96 3.94 -7.34
N LYS A 29 13.46 4.50 -8.44
CA LYS A 29 12.43 3.85 -9.25
C LYS A 29 13.05 2.62 -9.93
N ASP A 30 12.48 1.45 -9.67
CA ASP A 30 12.78 0.26 -10.46
C ASP A 30 12.32 0.49 -11.91
N ASN A 31 12.97 -0.17 -12.87
CA ASN A 31 12.56 -0.10 -14.27
C ASN A 31 11.22 -0.82 -14.46
N ILE A 32 10.14 -0.05 -14.52
CA ILE A 32 8.82 -0.56 -14.92
C ILE A 32 8.53 -0.22 -16.38
N ASN A 33 7.82 -1.08 -17.05
CA ASN A 33 7.34 -0.79 -18.40
C ASN A 33 6.14 0.18 -18.34
N LEU A 34 6.45 1.47 -18.25
CA LEU A 34 5.45 2.56 -18.19
C LEU A 34 4.49 2.51 -19.37
N LYS A 35 4.99 2.20 -20.57
CA LYS A 35 4.15 2.07 -21.75
C LYS A 35 3.10 0.99 -21.57
N ARG A 36 3.50 -0.19 -21.03
CA ARG A 36 2.58 -1.30 -20.76
C ARG A 36 1.45 -0.90 -19.81
N ILE A 37 1.78 -0.18 -18.73
CA ILE A 37 0.79 0.30 -17.76
C ILE A 37 -0.15 1.31 -18.42
N ASN A 38 0.38 2.30 -19.11
CA ASN A 38 -0.42 3.33 -19.78
C ASN A 38 -1.34 2.75 -20.85
N ASP A 39 -0.84 1.84 -21.68
CA ASP A 39 -1.63 1.18 -22.73
C ASP A 39 -2.79 0.34 -22.12
N PHE A 40 -2.54 -0.29 -20.97
CA PHE A 40 -3.57 -1.06 -20.25
C PHE A 40 -4.63 -0.14 -19.62
N CYS A 41 -4.21 0.93 -19.00
CA CYS A 41 -5.09 1.79 -18.18
C CYS A 41 -5.96 2.70 -19.06
N GLY A 42 -5.42 3.23 -20.16
CA GLY A 42 -6.09 4.26 -20.95
C GLY A 42 -6.46 5.45 -20.06
N ASP A 43 -7.69 5.95 -20.23
CA ASP A 43 -8.21 7.10 -19.46
C ASP A 43 -8.92 6.71 -18.17
N LYS A 44 -8.91 5.43 -17.78
CA LYS A 44 -9.64 4.98 -16.58
C LYS A 44 -8.82 5.16 -15.32
N ASP A 45 -9.51 5.51 -14.24
CA ASP A 45 -8.96 5.46 -12.88
C ASP A 45 -8.53 4.05 -12.50
N ILE A 46 -7.45 3.93 -11.73
CA ILE A 46 -6.82 2.65 -11.37
C ILE A 46 -7.02 2.38 -9.88
N ILE A 47 -7.44 1.16 -9.57
CA ILE A 47 -7.33 0.62 -8.21
C ILE A 47 -6.22 -0.43 -8.20
N VAL A 48 -5.21 -0.21 -7.33
CA VAL A 48 -4.13 -1.17 -7.13
C VAL A 48 -4.41 -2.02 -5.91
N PHE A 49 -4.37 -3.34 -6.09
CA PHE A 49 -4.46 -4.34 -5.03
C PHE A 49 -3.06 -4.89 -4.77
N GLY A 50 -2.41 -4.41 -3.71
CA GLY A 50 -1.02 -4.76 -3.39
C GLY A 50 -0.92 -5.85 -2.33
N SER A 51 -0.08 -6.86 -2.57
CA SER A 51 0.23 -7.94 -1.63
C SER A 51 -1.01 -8.68 -1.12
N VAL A 52 -1.99 -8.95 -2.00
CA VAL A 52 -3.26 -9.58 -1.62
C VAL A 52 -3.16 -11.10 -1.50
N TYR A 53 -4.01 -11.66 -0.64
CA TYR A 53 -4.28 -13.08 -0.51
C TYR A 53 -5.68 -13.41 -1.03
N LYS A 54 -5.99 -14.70 -1.13
CA LYS A 54 -7.32 -15.16 -1.54
C LYS A 54 -8.45 -14.67 -0.63
N GLU A 55 -8.14 -14.47 0.65
CA GLU A 55 -9.06 -13.95 1.66
C GLU A 55 -9.46 -12.49 1.36
N ASP A 56 -8.50 -11.68 0.93
CA ASP A 56 -8.73 -10.30 0.53
C ASP A 56 -9.62 -10.23 -0.72
N LEU A 57 -9.39 -11.12 -1.70
CA LEU A 57 -10.18 -11.14 -2.93
C LEU A 57 -11.68 -11.40 -2.70
N ARG A 58 -12.05 -12.15 -1.67
CA ARG A 58 -13.45 -12.48 -1.37
C ARG A 58 -14.34 -11.24 -1.15
N ILE A 59 -13.76 -10.17 -0.62
CA ILE A 59 -14.53 -8.95 -0.35
C ILE A 59 -14.56 -7.99 -1.54
N VAL A 60 -13.60 -8.08 -2.45
CA VAL A 60 -13.46 -7.14 -3.58
C VAL A 60 -13.92 -7.74 -4.92
N GLU A 61 -14.09 -9.06 -4.97
CA GLU A 61 -14.37 -9.83 -6.19
C GLU A 61 -15.58 -9.32 -6.95
N ASP A 62 -16.72 -9.16 -6.26
CA ASP A 62 -17.98 -8.71 -6.90
C ASP A 62 -17.82 -7.30 -7.47
N PHE A 63 -17.10 -6.43 -6.77
CA PHE A 63 -16.83 -5.08 -7.23
C PHE A 63 -15.97 -5.08 -8.49
N ILE A 64 -14.89 -5.84 -8.50
CA ILE A 64 -13.95 -5.92 -9.65
C ILE A 64 -14.66 -6.47 -10.89
N THR A 65 -15.56 -7.46 -10.72
CA THR A 65 -16.24 -8.09 -11.85
C THR A 65 -17.41 -7.29 -12.41
N LYS A 66 -18.08 -6.50 -11.58
CA LYS A 66 -19.28 -5.75 -11.95
C LYS A 66 -18.99 -4.30 -12.33
N ASN A 67 -17.85 -3.75 -11.90
CA ASN A 67 -17.54 -2.34 -12.10
C ASN A 67 -16.46 -2.15 -13.17
N ASN A 68 -16.87 -1.70 -14.35
CA ASN A 68 -16.01 -1.45 -15.49
C ASN A 68 -15.49 0.01 -15.53
N SER A 69 -15.78 0.84 -14.51
CA SER A 69 -15.32 2.23 -14.46
C SER A 69 -13.84 2.36 -14.10
N TYR A 70 -13.26 1.29 -13.56
CA TYR A 70 -11.86 1.23 -13.15
C TYR A 70 -11.07 0.19 -13.94
N LYS A 71 -9.76 0.37 -13.96
CA LYS A 71 -8.79 -0.70 -14.23
C LYS A 71 -8.19 -1.19 -12.92
N TYR A 72 -7.86 -2.47 -12.86
CA TYR A 72 -7.40 -3.15 -11.64
C TYR A 72 -6.02 -3.75 -11.85
N LEU A 73 -5.03 -3.32 -11.05
CA LEU A 73 -3.72 -3.95 -10.99
C LEU A 73 -3.68 -4.80 -9.73
N ILE A 74 -3.45 -6.11 -9.87
CA ILE A 74 -3.50 -7.06 -8.75
C ILE A 74 -2.14 -7.73 -8.59
N ALA A 75 -1.45 -7.45 -7.49
CA ALA A 75 -0.22 -8.12 -7.07
C ALA A 75 -0.51 -9.04 -5.89
N PHE A 76 -0.27 -10.34 -6.06
CA PHE A 76 -0.40 -11.31 -4.98
C PHE A 76 0.82 -11.29 -4.07
N HIS A 77 0.60 -11.54 -2.76
CA HIS A 77 1.70 -11.69 -1.81
C HIS A 77 2.55 -12.94 -2.09
N ASN A 78 1.91 -14.03 -2.48
CA ASN A 78 2.54 -15.28 -2.86
C ASN A 78 2.53 -15.46 -4.38
N ASP A 79 3.33 -16.41 -4.86
CA ASP A 79 3.43 -16.75 -6.29
C ASP A 79 2.05 -16.81 -6.98
N CYS A 80 1.90 -16.00 -8.01
CA CYS A 80 0.67 -15.90 -8.82
C CYS A 80 0.23 -17.26 -9.39
N LYS A 81 1.18 -18.14 -9.72
CA LYS A 81 0.89 -19.48 -10.28
C LYS A 81 0.06 -20.34 -9.35
N LYS A 82 0.18 -20.17 -8.03
CA LYS A 82 -0.64 -20.87 -7.03
C LYS A 82 -2.08 -20.35 -6.95
N ASN A 83 -2.33 -19.16 -7.45
CA ASN A 83 -3.64 -18.49 -7.42
C ASN A 83 -4.44 -18.68 -8.73
N ASN A 84 -3.93 -19.40 -9.72
CA ASN A 84 -4.55 -19.59 -11.03
C ASN A 84 -6.00 -20.11 -10.97
N LYS A 85 -6.35 -20.91 -9.94
CA LYS A 85 -7.74 -21.42 -9.78
C LYS A 85 -8.73 -20.29 -9.48
N ILE A 86 -8.31 -19.26 -8.73
CA ILE A 86 -9.16 -18.12 -8.38
C ILE A 86 -9.30 -17.21 -9.61
N LEU A 87 -8.22 -17.04 -10.37
CA LEU A 87 -8.17 -16.15 -11.52
C LEU A 87 -8.90 -16.71 -12.75
N LYS A 88 -9.06 -18.04 -12.88
CA LYS A 88 -9.70 -18.69 -14.04
C LYS A 88 -11.11 -18.17 -14.38
N LYS A 89 -11.79 -17.55 -13.43
CA LYS A 89 -13.13 -16.99 -13.63
C LYS A 89 -13.15 -15.54 -14.10
N TYR A 90 -11.97 -14.90 -14.22
CA TYR A 90 -11.84 -13.54 -14.68
C TYR A 90 -11.19 -13.46 -16.04
N ASP A 91 -11.59 -12.47 -16.82
CA ASP A 91 -10.83 -12.04 -17.99
C ASP A 91 -9.71 -11.10 -17.49
N TYR A 92 -8.46 -11.53 -17.64
CA TYR A 92 -7.28 -10.79 -17.19
C TYR A 92 -6.12 -10.94 -18.16
N VAL A 93 -5.16 -10.02 -18.04
CA VAL A 93 -3.84 -10.09 -18.67
C VAL A 93 -2.76 -10.16 -17.61
N ASN A 94 -1.63 -10.79 -17.92
CA ASN A 94 -0.45 -10.69 -17.07
C ASN A 94 0.38 -9.46 -17.46
N TYR A 95 1.09 -8.89 -16.48
CA TYR A 95 1.99 -7.77 -16.74
C TYR A 95 3.14 -8.17 -17.68
N SER A 96 3.69 -9.38 -17.53
CA SER A 96 4.74 -9.94 -18.38
C SER A 96 4.28 -10.25 -19.81
N ASP A 97 2.97 -10.35 -20.05
CA ASP A 97 2.41 -10.71 -21.35
C ASP A 97 2.18 -9.47 -22.22
N ASN A 98 2.76 -9.44 -23.40
CA ASN A 98 2.63 -8.32 -24.34
C ASN A 98 1.32 -8.33 -25.15
N SER A 99 0.37 -9.22 -24.86
CA SER A 99 -0.91 -9.27 -25.57
C SER A 99 -1.72 -8.00 -25.32
N GLN A 100 -2.28 -7.43 -26.37
CA GLN A 100 -3.31 -6.40 -26.28
C GLN A 100 -4.64 -7.08 -25.98
N ASN A 101 -5.14 -6.91 -24.77
CA ASN A 101 -6.42 -7.44 -24.36
C ASN A 101 -7.29 -6.31 -23.76
N ARG A 102 -8.62 -6.42 -23.95
CA ARG A 102 -9.60 -5.46 -23.41
C ARG A 102 -9.95 -5.73 -21.93
N ALA A 103 -9.29 -6.68 -21.27
CA ALA A 103 -9.50 -6.99 -19.86
C ALA A 103 -9.43 -5.75 -18.97
N ASN A 104 -10.20 -5.73 -17.90
CA ASN A 104 -10.12 -4.68 -16.88
C ASN A 104 -9.14 -5.03 -15.75
N ILE A 105 -8.62 -6.26 -15.72
CA ILE A 105 -7.72 -6.76 -14.69
C ILE A 105 -6.36 -7.06 -15.31
N MET A 106 -5.30 -6.54 -14.68
CA MET A 106 -3.92 -6.93 -14.95
C MET A 106 -3.33 -7.57 -13.68
N ILE A 107 -2.82 -8.79 -13.83
CA ILE A 107 -2.09 -9.48 -12.78
C ILE A 107 -0.62 -9.10 -12.86
N ILE A 108 -0.09 -8.62 -11.75
CA ILE A 108 1.32 -8.29 -11.61
C ILE A 108 2.07 -9.56 -11.23
N ASP A 109 2.69 -10.18 -12.20
CA ASP A 109 3.41 -11.46 -12.10
C ASP A 109 4.94 -11.29 -12.04
N GLU A 110 5.41 -10.04 -11.90
CA GLU A 110 6.81 -9.69 -11.66
C GLU A 110 7.01 -9.15 -10.24
N PHE A 111 8.12 -9.52 -9.61
CA PHE A 111 8.49 -9.03 -8.28
C PHE A 111 9.22 -7.68 -8.36
N GLY A 112 9.10 -6.90 -7.27
CA GLY A 112 9.83 -5.63 -7.11
C GLY A 112 9.12 -4.41 -7.68
N ILE A 113 8.21 -4.56 -8.65
CA ILE A 113 7.59 -3.42 -9.35
C ILE A 113 6.39 -2.81 -8.64
N LEU A 114 5.80 -3.50 -7.65
CA LEU A 114 4.54 -3.08 -7.00
C LEU A 114 4.61 -1.66 -6.43
N LYS A 115 5.71 -1.28 -5.79
CA LYS A 115 5.91 0.06 -5.21
C LYS A 115 5.68 1.14 -6.27
N ASN A 116 6.23 0.97 -7.46
CA ASN A 116 6.15 1.96 -8.53
C ASN A 116 4.73 2.04 -9.14
N LEU A 117 3.94 0.96 -9.07
CA LEU A 117 2.57 0.94 -9.55
C LEU A 117 1.63 1.82 -8.71
N TYR A 118 1.96 2.08 -7.45
CA TYR A 118 1.17 2.98 -6.61
C TYR A 118 1.13 4.42 -7.12
N GLU A 119 2.11 4.86 -7.91
CA GLU A 119 2.10 6.19 -8.56
C GLU A 119 0.87 6.39 -9.47
N PHE A 120 0.41 5.32 -10.13
CA PHE A 120 -0.74 5.33 -11.05
C PHE A 120 -2.09 5.16 -10.34
N ALA A 121 -2.08 4.75 -9.08
CA ALA A 121 -3.29 4.42 -8.37
C ALA A 121 -4.14 5.65 -8.02
N LYS A 122 -5.45 5.54 -8.19
CA LYS A 122 -6.45 6.42 -7.58
C LYS A 122 -6.72 6.03 -6.14
N ILE A 123 -6.85 4.73 -5.91
CA ILE A 123 -7.10 4.10 -4.62
C ILE A 123 -6.20 2.86 -4.52
N VAL A 124 -5.70 2.56 -3.33
CA VAL A 124 -4.92 1.35 -3.10
C VAL A 124 -5.60 0.50 -2.04
N TYR A 125 -5.73 -0.79 -2.32
CA TYR A 125 -6.03 -1.81 -1.33
C TYR A 125 -4.76 -2.56 -0.96
N VAL A 126 -4.41 -2.62 0.32
CA VAL A 126 -3.25 -3.36 0.83
C VAL A 126 -3.71 -4.63 1.52
N GLY A 127 -3.25 -5.77 1.04
CA GLY A 127 -3.64 -7.09 1.53
C GLY A 127 -3.06 -7.45 2.89
N GLY A 128 -3.40 -8.65 3.34
CA GLY A 128 -2.93 -9.24 4.59
C GLY A 128 -3.83 -8.98 5.79
N GLY A 129 -4.68 -7.97 5.73
CA GLY A 129 -5.55 -7.58 6.85
C GLY A 129 -6.63 -8.62 7.21
N PHE A 130 -6.89 -9.62 6.40
CA PHE A 130 -7.73 -10.78 6.72
C PHE A 130 -6.91 -11.98 7.21
N ASN A 131 -5.58 -11.90 7.17
CA ASN A 131 -4.68 -12.98 7.53
C ASN A 131 -3.85 -12.63 8.78
N LYS A 132 -2.54 -12.43 8.67
CA LYS A 132 -1.62 -12.16 9.79
C LYS A 132 -1.57 -10.69 10.20
N GLY A 133 -2.01 -9.79 9.36
CA GLY A 133 -1.99 -8.35 9.55
C GLY A 133 -1.73 -7.61 8.22
N VAL A 134 -2.11 -6.34 8.17
CA VAL A 134 -1.93 -5.51 7.00
C VAL A 134 -0.45 -5.40 6.62
N HIS A 135 -0.16 -5.46 5.31
CA HIS A 135 1.18 -5.22 4.78
C HIS A 135 1.56 -3.74 4.80
N ASN A 136 2.68 -3.37 4.18
CA ASN A 136 3.19 -2.01 4.20
C ASN A 136 2.23 -1.01 3.51
N ILE A 137 1.62 -0.13 4.29
CA ILE A 137 0.75 0.94 3.79
C ILE A 137 1.50 2.25 3.50
N LEU A 138 2.75 2.36 3.96
CA LEU A 138 3.52 3.60 3.82
C LEU A 138 3.91 3.88 2.36
N GLU A 139 4.16 2.82 1.57
CA GLU A 139 4.48 2.97 0.15
C GLU A 139 3.35 3.65 -0.64
N PRO A 140 2.08 3.19 -0.61
CA PRO A 140 1.01 3.91 -1.30
C PRO A 140 0.77 5.31 -0.73
N ILE A 141 0.92 5.51 0.59
CA ILE A 141 0.78 6.83 1.23
C ILE A 141 1.85 7.81 0.73
N PHE A 142 3.08 7.34 0.48
CA PHE A 142 4.15 8.15 -0.11
C PHE A 142 3.73 8.78 -1.45
N PHE A 143 3.04 8.03 -2.30
CA PHE A 143 2.52 8.53 -3.57
C PHE A 143 1.25 9.38 -3.44
N GLY A 144 0.76 9.59 -2.23
CA GLY A 144 -0.43 10.39 -1.96
C GLY A 144 -1.74 9.61 -2.05
N ASN A 145 -1.71 8.29 -2.11
CA ASN A 145 -2.93 7.50 -2.26
C ASN A 145 -3.70 7.36 -0.95
N PRO A 146 -5.04 7.31 -1.01
CA PRO A 146 -5.86 6.76 0.06
C PRO A 146 -5.74 5.24 0.08
N VAL A 147 -5.82 4.63 1.26
CA VAL A 147 -5.56 3.20 1.44
C VAL A 147 -6.75 2.49 2.08
N LEU A 148 -7.12 1.35 1.50
CA LEU A 148 -8.06 0.39 2.07
C LEU A 148 -7.30 -0.87 2.51
N PHE A 149 -7.75 -1.54 3.57
CA PHE A 149 -7.18 -2.79 4.04
C PHE A 149 -8.15 -3.54 4.96
N GLY A 150 -7.88 -4.82 5.21
CA GLY A 150 -8.70 -5.66 6.07
C GLY A 150 -8.59 -5.34 7.58
N PRO A 151 -9.40 -5.98 8.45
CA PRO A 151 -9.62 -5.55 9.83
C PRO A 151 -8.45 -5.80 10.80
N ARG A 152 -7.43 -6.59 10.42
CA ARG A 152 -6.28 -6.90 11.31
C ARG A 152 -5.16 -5.87 11.18
N PHE A 153 -5.36 -4.69 11.72
CA PHE A 153 -4.40 -3.57 11.70
C PHE A 153 -4.00 -3.05 13.09
N LYS A 154 -4.58 -3.56 14.17
CA LYS A 154 -4.42 -2.98 15.52
C LYS A 154 -2.98 -2.93 16.04
N ASN A 155 -2.09 -3.77 15.53
CA ASN A 155 -0.67 -3.80 15.90
C ASN A 155 0.20 -2.85 15.06
N PHE A 156 -0.39 -2.13 14.10
CA PHE A 156 0.29 -1.25 13.16
C PHE A 156 -0.04 0.22 13.47
N ASN A 157 0.91 0.92 14.10
CA ASN A 157 0.70 2.30 14.55
C ASN A 157 0.48 3.27 13.38
N GLU A 158 1.17 3.05 12.27
CA GLU A 158 1.00 3.79 11.02
C GLU A 158 -0.44 3.66 10.48
N ALA A 159 -1.03 2.47 10.55
CA ALA A 159 -2.41 2.25 10.12
C ALA A 159 -3.41 2.98 11.00
N LYS A 160 -3.24 2.92 12.34
CA LYS A 160 -4.08 3.67 13.28
C LYS A 160 -4.01 5.17 13.03
N LYS A 161 -2.81 5.69 12.76
CA LYS A 161 -2.60 7.12 12.49
C LYS A 161 -3.24 7.53 11.17
N ALA A 162 -3.05 6.71 10.11
CA ALA A 162 -3.65 6.93 8.80
C ALA A 162 -5.19 6.95 8.85
N ILE A 163 -5.82 6.06 9.65
CA ILE A 163 -7.27 6.05 9.87
C ILE A 163 -7.72 7.36 10.53
N ARG A 164 -7.06 7.80 11.61
CA ARG A 164 -7.41 9.04 12.32
C ARG A 164 -7.34 10.27 11.43
N LEU A 165 -6.41 10.29 10.48
CA LEU A 165 -6.24 11.37 9.50
C LEU A 165 -7.19 11.27 8.30
N GLY A 166 -8.00 10.21 8.22
CA GLY A 166 -8.89 9.96 7.10
C GLY A 166 -8.19 9.57 5.80
N ILE A 167 -6.92 9.12 5.90
CA ILE A 167 -6.09 8.64 4.77
C ILE A 167 -6.38 7.17 4.48
N ALA A 168 -6.80 6.41 5.50
CA ALA A 168 -7.07 4.99 5.36
C ALA A 168 -8.41 4.58 5.97
N ILE A 169 -9.01 3.52 5.43
CA ILE A 169 -10.25 2.94 5.93
C ILE A 169 -10.07 1.41 6.02
N PRO A 170 -10.27 0.80 7.21
CA PRO A 170 -10.36 -0.64 7.33
C PRO A 170 -11.72 -1.12 6.82
N VAL A 171 -11.73 -2.23 6.08
CA VAL A 171 -12.94 -2.82 5.50
C VAL A 171 -13.04 -4.29 5.88
N SER A 172 -14.22 -4.74 6.29
CA SER A 172 -14.44 -6.10 6.77
C SER A 172 -15.34 -6.94 5.84
N ASN A 173 -16.02 -6.29 4.91
CA ASN A 173 -16.96 -6.92 3.99
C ASN A 173 -17.10 -6.13 2.67
N LYS A 174 -17.82 -6.72 1.71
CA LYS A 174 -18.05 -6.15 0.38
C LYS A 174 -18.69 -4.77 0.40
N ASN A 175 -19.72 -4.58 1.21
CA ASN A 175 -20.44 -3.31 1.28
C ASN A 175 -19.54 -2.19 1.84
N GLU A 176 -18.78 -2.46 2.90
CA GLU A 176 -17.81 -1.50 3.44
C GLU A 176 -16.73 -1.14 2.41
N PHE A 177 -16.29 -2.10 1.60
CA PHE A 177 -15.34 -1.85 0.53
C PHE A 177 -15.93 -0.89 -0.51
N GLU A 178 -17.13 -1.16 -1.03
CA GLU A 178 -17.80 -0.35 -2.05
C GLU A 178 -18.04 1.08 -1.57
N VAL A 179 -18.58 1.23 -0.35
CA VAL A 179 -18.80 2.55 0.28
C VAL A 179 -17.48 3.31 0.47
N SER A 180 -16.41 2.60 0.82
CA SER A 180 -15.09 3.22 1.03
C SER A 180 -14.44 3.66 -0.29
N VAL A 181 -14.62 2.90 -1.37
CA VAL A 181 -14.17 3.29 -2.71
C VAL A 181 -14.88 4.58 -3.14
N GLU A 182 -16.20 4.66 -2.96
CA GLU A 182 -16.97 5.87 -3.29
C GLU A 182 -16.51 7.08 -2.46
N LYS A 183 -16.26 6.89 -1.17
CA LYS A 183 -15.75 7.95 -0.28
C LYS A 183 -14.38 8.48 -0.73
N PHE A 184 -13.53 7.62 -1.31
CA PHE A 184 -12.19 8.00 -1.77
C PHE A 184 -12.15 8.50 -3.22
N LYS A 185 -13.25 8.55 -3.93
CA LYS A 185 -13.31 9.01 -5.32
C LYS A 185 -12.71 10.41 -5.52
N ASN A 186 -13.00 11.31 -4.58
CA ASN A 186 -12.52 12.69 -4.58
C ASN A 186 -11.55 12.95 -3.41
N PHE A 187 -10.72 11.96 -3.07
CA PHE A 187 -9.77 12.08 -1.97
C PHE A 187 -8.70 13.13 -2.27
N ASP A 188 -8.47 13.98 -1.27
CA ASP A 188 -7.38 14.96 -1.32
C ASP A 188 -6.04 14.30 -1.01
N ARG A 189 -5.25 14.08 -2.04
CA ARG A 189 -3.94 13.42 -1.98
C ARG A 189 -2.90 14.20 -1.16
N THR A 190 -3.11 15.50 -0.90
CA THR A 190 -2.20 16.30 -0.09
C THR A 190 -2.12 15.78 1.34
N LYS A 191 -3.23 15.28 1.90
CA LYS A 191 -3.27 14.68 3.25
C LYS A 191 -2.28 13.52 3.42
N SER A 192 -2.24 12.60 2.45
CA SER A 192 -1.30 11.48 2.48
C SER A 192 0.15 11.95 2.38
N ARG A 193 0.42 12.89 1.47
CA ARG A 193 1.77 13.44 1.25
C ARG A 193 2.27 14.22 2.46
N GLU A 194 1.44 15.04 3.08
CA GLU A 194 1.76 15.79 4.30
C GLU A 194 2.04 14.85 5.48
N TYR A 195 1.19 13.85 5.67
CA TYR A 195 1.42 12.81 6.67
C TYR A 195 2.76 12.11 6.46
N PHE A 196 3.07 11.70 5.23
CA PHE A 196 4.34 11.06 4.92
C PHE A 196 5.51 12.00 5.20
N LYS A 197 5.48 13.23 4.68
CA LYS A 197 6.52 14.23 4.82
C LYS A 197 6.80 14.59 6.27
N SER A 198 5.77 14.70 7.11
CA SER A 198 5.90 15.03 8.54
C SER A 198 6.54 13.93 9.40
N ASN A 199 6.78 12.73 8.85
CA ASN A 199 7.42 11.62 9.55
C ASN A 199 8.82 11.29 9.00
N LEU A 200 9.35 12.10 8.06
CA LEU A 200 10.72 11.98 7.56
C LEU A 200 11.75 12.46 8.59
N GLY A 201 12.99 12.02 8.45
CA GLY A 201 14.14 12.50 9.22
C GLY A 201 14.58 11.61 10.38
N ALA A 202 13.92 10.47 10.61
CA ALA A 202 14.28 9.53 11.67
C ALA A 202 15.73 9.03 11.56
N THR A 203 16.18 8.69 10.37
CA THR A 203 17.54 8.24 10.10
C THR A 203 18.56 9.33 10.43
N ASN A 204 18.30 10.56 10.00
CA ASN A 204 19.18 11.71 10.30
C ASN A 204 19.27 11.99 11.81
N ASN A 205 18.14 11.92 12.53
CA ASN A 205 18.13 12.09 13.99
C ASN A 205 19.01 11.04 14.70
N ILE A 206 18.94 9.78 14.25
CA ILE A 206 19.79 8.71 14.78
C ILE A 206 21.27 9.00 14.50
N MET A 207 21.62 9.38 13.27
CA MET A 207 23.01 9.66 12.90
C MET A 207 23.60 10.83 13.69
N LEU A 208 22.86 11.93 13.85
CA LEU A 208 23.28 13.09 14.65
C LEU A 208 23.56 12.72 16.12
N GLU A 209 22.73 11.86 16.71
CA GLU A 209 22.94 11.41 18.08
C GLU A 209 24.18 10.52 18.22
N LEU A 210 24.40 9.61 17.28
CA LEU A 210 25.61 8.76 17.27
C LEU A 210 26.89 9.60 17.12
N GLU A 211 26.86 10.65 16.30
CA GLU A 211 28.00 11.57 16.14
C GLU A 211 28.32 12.33 17.43
N LYS A 212 27.28 12.82 18.14
CA LYS A 212 27.46 13.48 19.45
C LYS A 212 28.15 12.54 20.45
N GLN A 213 27.62 11.33 20.60
CA GLN A 213 28.17 10.34 21.54
C GLN A 213 29.62 9.90 21.20
N LYS A 214 30.00 9.98 19.92
CA LYS A 214 31.39 9.72 19.48
C LYS A 214 32.35 10.84 19.86
N ASN A 215 31.87 12.10 19.84
CA ASN A 215 32.69 13.27 20.16
C ASN A 215 32.80 13.55 21.67
N GLU A 216 31.95 12.93 22.49
CA GLU A 216 31.98 13.01 23.96
C GLU A 216 32.90 11.97 24.62
N LYS A 217 33.51 11.06 23.84
CA LYS A 217 34.51 10.06 24.28
C LYS A 217 35.92 10.48 23.90
#